data_a78a78565d8b7c0aaef718f5b59b0ab8
#
_entry.id   a78a78565d8b7c0aaef718f5b59b0ab8
#
_cell.length_a   1.000
_cell.length_b   1.000
_cell.length_c   1.000
_cell.angle_alpha   90.00
_cell.angle_beta   90.00
_cell.angle_gamma   90.00
#
_symmetry.space_group_name_H-M   'P 1'
#
loop_
_entity.id
_entity.type
_entity.pdbx_description
1 polymer ?
#
loop_
_entity_poly.entity_id
_entity_poly.type
_entity_poly.pdbx_seq_one_letter_code
_entity_poly.pdbx_strand_id
1 'polypeptide(L)'
;MNAMEKLTKSLSLFKERGCTVSLALDIRTNRRKSSEYPLSVRFTLERKAFYYPVGGSYTAKEFSDICNAVKSRSDNYKLQKEWKDTLIPKYKEILMNLNKGGILTFEMVRQCIMGEEVATSNEETNKPQSFIGIWEEIISGLRTDDDGARFTTAESYECALKYD
;
A
#
# COMPACT_ATOMS: atom_id res chain seq x y z
N MET A 1 -2.03 20.15 -27.57
CA MET A 1 -1.94 19.32 -26.38
C MET A 1 -3.30 18.71 -26.10
N ASN A 2 -3.40 17.39 -26.20
CA ASN A 2 -4.66 16.66 -26.07
C ASN A 2 -5.17 16.71 -24.61
N ALA A 3 -6.49 16.75 -24.40
CA ALA A 3 -7.10 16.75 -23.05
C ALA A 3 -6.62 15.56 -22.19
N MET A 4 -6.33 14.42 -22.80
CA MET A 4 -5.77 13.24 -22.12
C MET A 4 -4.35 13.45 -21.58
N GLU A 5 -3.48 14.22 -22.26
CA GLU A 5 -2.13 14.50 -21.75
C GLU A 5 -2.14 15.37 -20.48
N LYS A 6 -3.18 16.21 -20.31
CA LYS A 6 -3.34 17.03 -19.12
C LYS A 6 -3.81 16.20 -17.90
N LEU A 7 -4.54 15.12 -18.14
CA LEU A 7 -5.06 14.23 -17.07
C LEU A 7 -3.99 13.30 -16.49
N THR A 8 -2.92 13.05 -17.22
CA THR A 8 -1.81 12.18 -16.74
C THR A 8 -0.77 12.92 -15.92
N LYS A 9 -0.92 14.25 -15.78
CA LYS A 9 0.04 15.05 -15.02
C LYS A 9 0.03 14.68 -13.55
N SER A 10 1.19 14.61 -12.96
CA SER A 10 1.38 14.40 -11.54
C SER A 10 2.45 15.32 -10.99
N LEU A 11 2.27 15.76 -9.74
CA LEU A 11 3.26 16.52 -9.01
C LEU A 11 4.09 15.55 -8.17
N SER A 12 5.36 15.35 -8.55
CA SER A 12 6.27 14.52 -7.74
C SER A 12 6.49 15.16 -6.37
N LEU A 13 6.31 14.38 -5.31
CA LEU A 13 6.56 14.80 -3.95
C LEU A 13 7.96 14.34 -3.52
N PHE A 14 8.17 13.04 -3.44
CA PHE A 14 9.46 12.43 -3.08
C PHE A 14 9.52 10.96 -3.50
N LYS A 15 10.71 10.37 -3.32
CA LYS A 15 10.92 8.93 -3.46
C LYS A 15 11.63 8.41 -2.21
N GLU A 16 11.12 7.35 -1.64
CA GLU A 16 11.67 6.72 -0.44
C GLU A 16 11.64 5.21 -0.56
N ARG A 17 12.80 4.55 -0.36
CA ARG A 17 12.94 3.09 -0.35
C ARG A 17 12.27 2.38 -1.55
N GLY A 18 12.40 2.96 -2.75
CA GLY A 18 11.81 2.43 -3.97
C GLY A 18 10.35 2.87 -4.22
N CYS A 19 9.64 3.34 -3.19
CA CYS A 19 8.31 3.91 -3.34
C CYS A 19 8.38 5.35 -3.86
N THR A 20 7.71 5.62 -4.98
CA THR A 20 7.53 6.98 -5.51
C THR A 20 6.18 7.51 -5.06
N VAL A 21 6.20 8.69 -4.45
CA VAL A 21 5.00 9.39 -3.96
C VAL A 21 4.78 10.65 -4.77
N SER A 22 3.58 10.79 -5.32
CA SER A 22 3.20 11.94 -6.15
C SER A 22 1.76 12.34 -5.91
N LEU A 23 1.42 13.60 -6.14
CA LEU A 23 0.03 14.07 -6.21
C LEU A 23 -0.48 13.91 -7.63
N ALA A 24 -1.70 13.41 -7.78
CA ALA A 24 -2.35 13.22 -9.06
C ALA A 24 -3.88 13.31 -8.92
N LEU A 25 -4.55 13.58 -10.02
CA LEU A 25 -6.01 13.46 -10.07
C LEU A 25 -6.40 12.00 -10.28
N ASP A 26 -7.33 11.49 -9.48
CA ASP A 26 -7.85 10.14 -9.66
C ASP A 26 -8.96 10.11 -10.70
N ILE A 27 -8.58 9.86 -11.93
CA ILE A 27 -9.49 9.80 -13.08
C ILE A 27 -10.35 8.53 -13.11
N ARG A 28 -10.00 7.50 -12.33
CA ARG A 28 -10.67 6.19 -12.32
C ARG A 28 -12.01 6.23 -11.63
N THR A 29 -12.16 7.12 -10.66
CA THR A 29 -13.39 7.25 -9.85
C THR A 29 -14.46 8.06 -10.54
N ASN A 30 -14.11 8.82 -11.58
CA ASN A 30 -15.06 9.69 -12.28
C ASN A 30 -15.86 8.91 -13.33
N ARG A 31 -16.88 8.17 -12.88
CA ARG A 31 -17.89 7.54 -13.75
C ARG A 31 -18.97 8.52 -14.23
N ARG A 32 -19.00 9.72 -13.66
CA ARG A 32 -19.96 10.77 -14.02
C ARG A 32 -19.24 11.78 -14.92
N LYS A 33 -19.98 12.45 -15.80
CA LYS A 33 -19.51 13.47 -16.73
C LYS A 33 -19.05 14.78 -16.04
N SER A 34 -18.50 14.70 -14.84
CA SER A 34 -17.92 15.85 -14.13
C SER A 34 -16.57 16.19 -14.76
N SER A 35 -16.29 17.47 -14.93
CA SER A 35 -14.99 17.98 -15.38
C SER A 35 -13.96 17.99 -14.24
N GLU A 36 -14.38 17.72 -13.02
CA GLU A 36 -13.53 17.70 -11.82
C GLU A 36 -13.20 16.28 -11.38
N TYR A 37 -12.00 16.10 -10.87
CA TYR A 37 -11.46 14.83 -10.39
C TYR A 37 -10.94 14.98 -8.97
N PRO A 38 -11.13 13.97 -8.10
CA PRO A 38 -10.61 14.04 -6.74
C PRO A 38 -9.08 14.06 -6.73
N LEU A 39 -8.54 14.92 -5.87
CA LEU A 39 -7.11 14.98 -5.61
C LEU A 39 -6.68 13.80 -4.74
N SER A 40 -5.65 13.10 -5.17
CA SER A 40 -5.16 11.91 -4.47
C SER A 40 -3.64 11.86 -4.47
N VAL A 41 -3.09 11.31 -3.38
CA VAL A 41 -1.69 10.89 -3.37
C VAL A 41 -1.60 9.54 -4.04
N ARG A 42 -0.71 9.44 -5.03
CA ARG A 42 -0.39 8.22 -5.76
C ARG A 42 0.90 7.64 -5.22
N PHE A 43 0.83 6.43 -4.72
CA PHE A 43 1.97 5.62 -4.31
C PHE A 43 2.28 4.62 -5.42
N THR A 44 3.54 4.56 -5.83
CA THR A 44 3.99 3.62 -6.87
C THR A 44 5.19 2.85 -6.36
N LEU A 45 5.05 1.53 -6.29
CA LEU A 45 6.09 0.58 -5.89
C LEU A 45 5.94 -0.70 -6.71
N GLU A 46 7.06 -1.31 -7.13
CA GLU A 46 7.05 -2.57 -7.91
C GLU A 46 6.16 -2.53 -9.16
N ARG A 47 6.13 -1.38 -9.86
CA ARG A 47 5.27 -1.12 -11.03
C ARG A 47 3.76 -1.15 -10.75
N LYS A 48 3.34 -1.34 -9.49
CA LYS A 48 1.96 -1.22 -9.03
C LYS A 48 1.71 0.17 -8.47
N ALA A 49 0.49 0.66 -8.58
CA ALA A 49 0.11 1.96 -8.02
C ALA A 49 -1.26 1.91 -7.37
N PHE A 50 -1.41 2.63 -6.26
CA PHE A 50 -2.71 2.93 -5.66
C PHE A 50 -2.83 4.42 -5.37
N TYR A 51 -4.07 4.86 -5.15
CA TYR A 51 -4.42 6.25 -4.91
C TYR A 51 -5.12 6.37 -3.57
N TYR A 52 -4.69 7.35 -2.78
CA TYR A 52 -5.29 7.68 -1.50
C TYR A 52 -5.84 9.11 -1.55
N PRO A 53 -7.15 9.32 -1.36
CA PRO A 53 -7.76 10.64 -1.45
C PRO A 53 -7.25 11.54 -0.34
N VAL A 54 -6.93 12.80 -0.69
CA VAL A 54 -6.46 13.79 0.31
C VAL A 54 -7.43 14.96 0.47
N GLY A 55 -8.55 14.92 -0.26
CA GLY A 55 -9.58 15.95 -0.24
C GLY A 55 -9.42 16.98 -1.36
N GLY A 56 -10.54 17.62 -1.70
CA GLY A 56 -10.62 18.54 -2.82
C GLY A 56 -10.78 17.86 -4.18
N SER A 57 -11.35 18.61 -5.12
CA SER A 57 -11.50 18.20 -6.52
C SER A 57 -11.05 19.34 -7.42
N TYR A 58 -10.42 19.00 -8.52
CA TYR A 58 -9.86 19.97 -9.44
C TYR A 58 -10.11 19.53 -10.88
N THR A 59 -10.28 20.52 -11.76
CA THR A 59 -10.24 20.26 -13.20
C THR A 59 -8.79 19.93 -13.63
N ALA A 60 -8.64 19.20 -14.71
CA ALA A 60 -7.32 18.89 -15.28
C ALA A 60 -6.49 20.14 -15.57
N LYS A 61 -7.16 21.24 -15.96
CA LYS A 61 -6.51 22.52 -16.25
C LYS A 61 -5.98 23.17 -14.97
N GLU A 62 -6.82 23.34 -13.95
CA GLU A 62 -6.43 23.92 -12.66
C GLU A 62 -5.26 23.17 -12.03
N PHE A 63 -5.36 21.84 -11.95
CA PHE A 63 -4.29 21.00 -11.42
C PHE A 63 -2.99 21.16 -12.23
N SER A 64 -3.08 21.21 -13.57
CA SER A 64 -1.92 21.46 -14.41
C SER A 64 -1.29 22.84 -14.17
N ASP A 65 -2.12 23.87 -13.97
CA ASP A 65 -1.66 25.24 -13.70
C ASP A 65 -0.98 25.32 -12.34
N ILE A 66 -1.51 24.63 -11.32
CA ILE A 66 -0.88 24.50 -9.99
C ILE A 66 0.45 23.77 -10.09
N CYS A 67 0.50 22.62 -10.78
CA CYS A 67 1.74 21.84 -10.94
C CYS A 67 2.85 22.61 -11.66
N ASN A 68 2.50 23.52 -12.56
CA ASN A 68 3.45 24.33 -13.34
C ASN A 68 3.76 25.67 -12.71
N ALA A 69 3.19 26.00 -11.57
CA ALA A 69 3.38 27.30 -10.96
C ALA A 69 4.83 27.49 -10.51
N VAL A 70 5.48 28.54 -11.04
CA VAL A 70 6.89 28.87 -10.72
C VAL A 70 6.99 30.17 -9.93
N LYS A 71 6.02 31.08 -10.14
CA LYS A 71 6.04 32.41 -9.52
C LYS A 71 5.64 32.32 -8.05
N SER A 72 6.56 32.56 -7.14
CA SER A 72 6.36 32.45 -5.68
C SER A 72 5.21 33.29 -5.11
N ARG A 73 4.81 34.36 -5.80
CA ARG A 73 3.68 35.22 -5.41
C ARG A 73 2.32 34.74 -5.92
N SER A 74 2.29 33.75 -6.84
CA SER A 74 1.02 33.23 -7.35
C SER A 74 0.35 32.31 -6.32
N ASP A 75 -0.97 32.36 -6.26
CA ASP A 75 -1.74 31.51 -5.34
C ASP A 75 -1.56 30.02 -5.67
N ASN A 76 -1.44 29.68 -6.95
CA ASN A 76 -1.12 28.32 -7.38
C ASN A 76 0.22 27.82 -6.83
N TYR A 77 1.25 28.66 -6.74
CA TYR A 77 2.53 28.29 -6.16
C TYR A 77 2.42 28.10 -4.65
N LYS A 78 1.68 29.00 -3.98
CA LYS A 78 1.45 28.89 -2.52
C LYS A 78 0.73 27.58 -2.20
N LEU A 79 -0.32 27.24 -2.97
CA LEU A 79 -1.07 25.99 -2.82
C LEU A 79 -0.19 24.76 -3.11
N GLN A 80 0.62 24.79 -4.17
CA GLN A 80 1.57 23.73 -4.46
C GLN A 80 2.58 23.53 -3.31
N LYS A 81 3.06 24.62 -2.74
CA LYS A 81 3.98 24.60 -1.61
C LYS A 81 3.31 24.03 -0.35
N GLU A 82 2.10 24.46 -0.02
CA GLU A 82 1.30 23.96 1.08
C GLU A 82 1.11 22.44 1.00
N TRP A 83 0.76 21.94 -0.18
CA TRP A 83 0.66 20.49 -0.39
C TRP A 83 1.98 19.77 -0.10
N LYS A 84 3.10 20.30 -0.60
CA LYS A 84 4.41 19.71 -0.35
C LYS A 84 4.78 19.75 1.14
N ASP A 85 4.59 20.88 1.77
CA ASP A 85 4.96 21.11 3.19
C ASP A 85 4.11 20.23 4.12
N THR A 86 2.87 19.89 3.74
CA THR A 86 1.97 19.06 4.55
C THR A 86 2.15 17.57 4.25
N LEU A 87 2.20 17.19 2.97
CA LEU A 87 2.14 15.78 2.58
C LEU A 87 3.50 15.07 2.62
N ILE A 88 4.59 15.80 2.33
CA ILE A 88 5.93 15.21 2.35
C ILE A 88 6.32 14.70 3.73
N PRO A 89 6.28 15.51 4.82
CA PRO A 89 6.67 15.03 6.13
C PRO A 89 5.77 13.88 6.59
N LYS A 90 4.44 13.99 6.40
CA LYS A 90 3.48 12.98 6.80
C LYS A 90 3.79 11.61 6.18
N TYR A 91 3.87 11.52 4.87
CA TYR A 91 4.05 10.24 4.21
C TYR A 91 5.48 9.74 4.22
N LYS A 92 6.46 10.64 4.29
CA LYS A 92 7.86 10.25 4.46
C LYS A 92 8.09 9.58 5.81
N GLU A 93 7.55 10.12 6.89
CA GLU A 93 7.60 9.52 8.22
C GLU A 93 6.97 8.13 8.25
N ILE A 94 5.79 7.96 7.65
CA ILE A 94 5.12 6.66 7.55
C ILE A 94 6.02 5.65 6.82
N LEU A 95 6.54 6.00 5.65
CA LEU A 95 7.37 5.08 4.86
C LEU A 95 8.72 4.77 5.52
N MET A 96 9.29 5.71 6.27
CA MET A 96 10.54 5.48 7.02
C MET A 96 10.32 4.55 8.21
N ASN A 97 9.17 4.67 8.88
CA ASN A 97 8.84 3.85 10.06
C ASN A 97 8.33 2.46 9.68
N LEU A 98 7.75 2.32 8.48
CA LEU A 98 7.24 1.06 8.00
C LEU A 98 8.39 0.08 7.73
N ASN A 99 8.37 -1.07 8.40
CA ASN A 99 9.37 -2.14 8.29
C ASN A 99 10.83 -1.60 8.41
N LYS A 100 11.18 -1.10 9.58
CA LYS A 100 12.50 -0.50 9.86
C LYS A 100 13.64 -1.45 9.47
N GLY A 101 14.38 -1.08 8.42
CA GLY A 101 15.53 -1.84 7.91
C GLY A 101 15.22 -2.95 6.91
N GLY A 102 13.94 -3.33 6.71
CA GLY A 102 13.51 -4.32 5.73
C GLY A 102 13.14 -3.74 4.37
N ILE A 103 12.76 -4.61 3.44
CA ILE A 103 12.27 -4.23 2.11
C ILE A 103 10.82 -3.78 2.23
N LEU A 104 10.46 -2.64 1.61
CA LEU A 104 9.08 -2.23 1.48
C LEU A 104 8.40 -3.05 0.37
N THR A 105 7.24 -3.62 0.67
CA THR A 105 6.38 -4.25 -0.33
C THR A 105 5.17 -3.36 -0.63
N PHE A 106 4.60 -3.53 -1.82
CA PHE A 106 3.42 -2.77 -2.22
C PHE A 106 2.25 -2.95 -1.25
N GLU A 107 2.00 -4.18 -0.79
CA GLU A 107 0.89 -4.49 0.11
C GLU A 107 1.08 -3.86 1.49
N MET A 108 2.29 -3.88 2.05
CA MET A 108 2.59 -3.22 3.33
C MET A 108 2.31 -1.71 3.27
N VAL A 109 2.76 -1.04 2.20
CA VAL A 109 2.52 0.40 2.03
C VAL A 109 1.03 0.67 1.87
N ARG A 110 0.34 -0.14 1.07
CA ARG A 110 -1.10 0.00 0.84
C ARG A 110 -1.90 -0.18 2.12
N GLN A 111 -1.69 -1.25 2.86
CA GLN A 111 -2.38 -1.54 4.11
C GLN A 111 -2.17 -0.42 5.14
N CYS A 112 -0.93 0.02 5.32
CA CYS A 112 -0.61 1.09 6.26
C CYS A 112 -1.30 2.42 5.89
N ILE A 113 -1.33 2.79 4.62
CA ILE A 113 -1.92 4.05 4.15
C ILE A 113 -3.45 4.00 4.13
N MET A 114 -4.03 2.86 3.77
CA MET A 114 -5.50 2.70 3.68
C MET A 114 -6.16 2.55 5.05
N GLY A 115 -5.38 2.38 6.13
CA GLY A 115 -5.92 2.13 7.46
C GLY A 115 -6.58 0.74 7.56
N GLU A 116 -6.37 -0.13 6.59
CA GLU A 116 -6.56 -1.55 6.79
C GLU A 116 -5.59 -1.89 7.90
N GLU A 117 -6.10 -2.27 9.08
CA GLU A 117 -5.27 -2.74 10.16
C GLU A 117 -4.31 -3.74 9.53
N VAL A 118 -3.02 -3.39 9.51
CA VAL A 118 -2.01 -4.42 9.45
C VAL A 118 -2.37 -5.22 10.68
N ALA A 119 -3.02 -6.36 10.48
CA ALA A 119 -3.00 -7.37 11.50
C ALA A 119 -1.53 -7.45 11.83
N THR A 120 -1.13 -6.77 12.87
CA THR A 120 0.11 -7.05 13.56
C THR A 120 -0.11 -8.48 13.97
N SER A 121 0.19 -9.39 13.03
CA SER A 121 0.63 -10.69 13.42
C SER A 121 1.74 -10.34 14.38
N ASN A 122 1.37 -10.41 15.67
CA ASN A 122 2.31 -10.41 16.74
C ASN A 122 3.49 -11.18 16.20
N GLU A 123 4.67 -10.54 16.20
CA GLU A 123 5.94 -11.20 16.06
C GLU A 123 6.12 -12.13 17.28
N GLU A 124 5.28 -13.13 17.36
CA GLU A 124 5.60 -14.39 17.96
C GLU A 124 5.96 -15.31 16.80
N THR A 125 7.28 -15.34 16.57
CA THR A 125 7.97 -16.41 15.86
C THR A 125 7.50 -16.71 14.43
N ASN A 126 7.78 -15.81 13.45
CA ASN A 126 8.11 -16.28 12.13
C ASN A 126 9.60 -16.72 12.10
N LYS A 127 9.96 -17.70 12.93
CA LYS A 127 10.96 -18.69 12.50
C LYS A 127 10.37 -19.30 11.22
N PRO A 128 11.14 -19.48 10.14
CA PRO A 128 10.67 -20.27 9.02
C PRO A 128 10.19 -21.60 9.62
N GLN A 129 8.87 -21.79 9.66
CA GLN A 129 8.32 -23.05 10.13
C GLN A 129 8.89 -24.09 9.18
N SER A 130 9.74 -24.98 9.71
CA SER A 130 10.22 -26.08 8.91
C SER A 130 8.99 -26.86 8.47
N PHE A 131 9.03 -27.45 7.31
CA PHE A 131 7.96 -28.32 6.81
C PHE A 131 7.49 -29.31 7.91
N ILE A 132 8.42 -29.83 8.69
CA ILE A 132 8.19 -30.69 9.84
C ILE A 132 7.31 -30.02 10.92
N GLY A 133 7.58 -28.74 11.27
CA GLY A 133 6.79 -28.02 12.27
C GLY A 133 5.34 -27.82 11.87
N ILE A 134 5.08 -27.55 10.58
CA ILE A 134 3.71 -27.44 10.05
C ILE A 134 2.98 -28.78 10.14
N TRP A 135 3.67 -29.87 9.82
CA TRP A 135 3.11 -31.21 9.88
C TRP A 135 2.79 -31.64 11.31
N GLU A 136 3.66 -31.34 12.27
CA GLU A 136 3.43 -31.61 13.69
C GLU A 136 2.19 -30.88 14.24
N GLU A 137 1.98 -29.63 13.80
CA GLU A 137 0.80 -28.84 14.15
C GLU A 137 -0.49 -29.44 13.57
N ILE A 138 -0.47 -29.89 12.31
CA ILE A 138 -1.59 -30.60 11.68
C ILE A 138 -1.90 -31.89 12.40
N ILE A 139 -0.91 -32.70 12.75
CA ILE A 139 -1.07 -33.97 13.47
C ILE A 139 -1.66 -33.71 14.86
N SER A 140 -1.19 -32.70 15.57
CA SER A 140 -1.72 -32.28 16.87
C SER A 140 -3.19 -31.87 16.79
N GLY A 141 -3.55 -31.07 15.75
CA GLY A 141 -4.93 -30.67 15.49
C GLY A 141 -5.86 -31.84 15.22
N LEU A 142 -5.40 -32.85 14.48
CA LEU A 142 -6.17 -34.05 14.15
C LEU A 142 -6.40 -34.97 15.40
N ARG A 143 -5.54 -34.90 16.41
CA ARG A 143 -5.67 -35.65 17.64
C ARG A 143 -6.65 -35.05 18.65
N THR A 144 -6.86 -33.73 18.59
CA THR A 144 -7.77 -33.03 19.51
C THR A 144 -9.24 -33.10 19.09
N ASP A 145 -9.51 -33.47 17.84
CA ASP A 145 -10.88 -33.70 17.38
C ASP A 145 -11.42 -35.06 17.85
N ASP A 146 -12.56 -35.04 18.50
CA ASP A 146 -13.24 -36.16 19.17
C ASP A 146 -13.79 -37.26 18.22
N ASP A 147 -13.39 -37.23 16.96
CA ASP A 147 -13.86 -38.11 15.89
C ASP A 147 -12.82 -39.18 15.58
N GLY A 148 -13.08 -40.45 16.05
CA GLY A 148 -12.13 -41.56 15.95
C GLY A 148 -11.59 -41.89 14.56
N ALA A 149 -12.24 -41.42 13.50
CA ALA A 149 -11.77 -41.56 12.13
C ALA A 149 -10.55 -40.68 11.79
N ARG A 150 -10.34 -39.59 12.52
CA ARG A 150 -9.21 -38.65 12.32
C ARG A 150 -7.96 -39.09 13.06
N PHE A 151 -8.09 -39.90 14.11
CA PHE A 151 -6.99 -40.45 14.88
C PHE A 151 -6.09 -41.38 14.03
N THR A 152 -6.70 -42.23 13.22
CA THR A 152 -5.97 -43.12 12.29
C THR A 152 -5.24 -42.35 11.21
N THR A 153 -5.77 -41.19 10.79
CA THR A 153 -5.13 -40.29 9.83
C THR A 153 -3.90 -39.64 10.43
N ALA A 154 -3.97 -39.21 11.71
CA ALA A 154 -2.83 -38.65 12.43
C ALA A 154 -1.69 -39.64 12.58
N GLU A 155 -2.00 -40.92 12.93
CA GLU A 155 -1.00 -41.98 13.04
C GLU A 155 -0.30 -42.26 11.68
N SER A 156 -1.05 -42.23 10.55
CA SER A 156 -0.50 -42.42 9.23
C SER A 156 0.50 -41.30 8.86
N TYR A 157 0.21 -40.06 9.24
CA TYR A 157 1.10 -38.94 9.01
C TYR A 157 2.35 -38.94 9.89
N GLU A 158 2.24 -39.41 11.15
CA GLU A 158 3.40 -39.62 12.01
C GLU A 158 4.34 -40.70 11.45
N CYS A 159 3.78 -41.79 10.92
CA CYS A 159 4.59 -42.78 10.25
C CYS A 159 5.36 -42.23 9.06
N ALA A 160 4.74 -41.36 8.26
CA ALA A 160 5.41 -40.73 7.12
C ALA A 160 6.60 -39.85 7.54
N LEU A 161 6.48 -39.12 8.67
CA LEU A 161 7.57 -38.26 9.20
C LEU A 161 8.76 -39.04 9.80
N LYS A 162 8.58 -40.30 10.15
CA LYS A 162 9.65 -41.13 10.77
C LYS A 162 10.56 -41.82 9.75
N TYR A 163 10.19 -41.78 8.46
CA TYR A 163 10.90 -42.52 7.40
C TYR A 163 11.56 -41.64 6.35
N ASP A 164 11.56 -40.28 6.55
CA ASP A 164 12.36 -39.31 5.80
C ASP A 164 13.58 -38.86 6.65
#